data_0c29f6011889467ac173ec3b0a523889
#
_entry.id   0c29f6011889467ac173ec3b0a523889
#
_cell.length_a   1.000
_cell.length_b   1.000
_cell.length_c   1.000
_cell.angle_alpha   90.00
_cell.angle_beta   90.00
_cell.angle_gamma   90.00
#
_symmetry.space_group_name_H-M   'P 1'
#
loop_
_entity.id
_entity.type
_entity.pdbx_description
1 polymer ?
#
loop_
_entity_poly.entity_id
_entity_poly.type
_entity_poly.pdbx_seq_one_letter_code
_entity_poly.pdbx_strand_id
1 'polypeptide(L)'
;MNQYATMIRNLKSPEVMERLMHLYGCRDGMLVEQTGRYIGLLKRHEELFHENREVLMISAPGRTEIGGNHTDHNRGRVLAAAINLDTLSAVSARDDMMVEIHSDGYPAIKVDLGSLDVVEKEKGKTHALVRGEIGRASCRERV
;
A
#
# COMPACT_ATOMS: atom_id res chain seq x y z
N MET A 1 12.01 -18.70 -13.86
CA MET A 1 12.80 -18.14 -12.72
C MET A 1 11.78 -17.54 -11.77
N ASN A 2 11.82 -17.86 -10.47
CA ASN A 2 10.83 -17.34 -9.53
C ASN A 2 11.02 -15.83 -9.35
N GLN A 3 9.99 -15.06 -9.67
CA GLN A 3 10.01 -13.58 -9.62
C GLN A 3 10.24 -13.05 -8.21
N TYR A 4 9.66 -13.69 -7.20
CA TYR A 4 9.87 -13.34 -5.79
C TYR A 4 11.33 -13.50 -5.36
N ALA A 5 11.99 -14.59 -5.76
CA ALA A 5 13.41 -14.79 -5.47
C ALA A 5 14.27 -13.70 -6.12
N THR A 6 13.93 -13.26 -7.33
CA THR A 6 14.61 -12.15 -8.00
C THR A 6 14.37 -10.83 -7.28
N MET A 7 13.15 -10.52 -6.87
CA MET A 7 12.81 -9.31 -6.10
C MET A 7 13.54 -9.29 -4.75
N ILE A 8 13.53 -10.41 -4.02
CA ILE A 8 14.25 -10.52 -2.74
C ILE A 8 15.76 -10.29 -2.91
N ARG A 9 16.35 -10.79 -3.98
CA ARG A 9 17.75 -10.52 -4.30
C ARG A 9 17.99 -9.04 -4.60
N ASN A 10 17.10 -8.41 -5.38
CA ASN A 10 17.21 -7.00 -5.75
C ASN A 10 17.05 -6.07 -4.53
N LEU A 11 16.25 -6.44 -3.53
CA LEU A 11 16.15 -5.69 -2.27
C LEU A 11 17.48 -5.54 -1.52
N LYS A 12 18.44 -6.41 -1.81
CA LYS A 12 19.80 -6.37 -1.23
C LYS A 12 20.81 -5.64 -2.12
N SER A 13 20.39 -5.07 -3.25
CA SER A 13 21.29 -4.32 -4.13
C SER A 13 21.67 -2.97 -3.50
N PRO A 14 22.87 -2.45 -3.78
CA PRO A 14 23.32 -1.15 -3.27
C PRO A 14 22.34 -0.01 -3.61
N GLU A 15 21.80 -0.02 -4.82
CA GLU A 15 20.84 0.99 -5.30
C GLU A 15 19.56 1.01 -4.44
N VAL A 16 18.98 -0.16 -4.14
CA VAL A 16 17.78 -0.25 -3.32
C VAL A 16 18.10 0.09 -1.86
N MET A 17 19.26 -0.30 -1.35
CA MET A 17 19.68 0.06 -0.01
C MET A 17 19.84 1.59 0.16
N GLU A 18 20.43 2.27 -0.82
CA GLU A 18 20.53 3.73 -0.84
C GLU A 18 19.14 4.38 -0.84
N ARG A 19 18.22 3.83 -1.62
CA ARG A 19 16.84 4.29 -1.67
C ARG A 19 16.11 4.11 -0.34
N LEU A 20 16.31 2.98 0.35
CA LEU A 20 15.76 2.74 1.69
C LEU A 20 16.34 3.72 2.72
N MET A 21 17.64 4.01 2.65
CA MET A 21 18.27 5.02 3.52
C MET A 21 17.67 6.41 3.28
N HIS A 22 17.40 6.75 2.04
CA HIS A 22 16.76 8.03 1.71
C HIS A 22 15.32 8.13 2.23
N LEU A 23 14.57 7.05 2.18
CA LEU A 23 13.16 7.00 2.63
C LEU A 23 13.03 6.95 4.16
N TYR A 24 13.85 6.14 4.83
CA TYR A 24 13.70 5.81 6.26
C TYR A 24 14.77 6.41 7.16
N GLY A 25 15.74 7.11 6.59
CA GLY A 25 16.87 7.70 7.31
C GLY A 25 18.00 6.70 7.54
N CYS A 26 19.07 7.16 8.20
CA CYS A 26 20.33 6.42 8.39
C CYS A 26 20.53 5.95 9.84
N ARG A 27 19.45 5.63 10.56
CA ARG A 27 19.54 5.10 11.92
C ARG A 27 20.18 3.72 11.93
N ASP A 28 20.97 3.41 12.96
CA ASP A 28 21.57 2.09 13.13
C ASP A 28 20.48 0.98 13.12
N GLY A 29 20.77 -0.08 12.37
CA GLY A 29 19.85 -1.22 12.21
C GLY A 29 18.66 -0.98 11.26
N MET A 30 18.42 0.26 10.80
CA MET A 30 17.28 0.60 9.93
C MET A 30 17.24 -0.23 8.65
N LEU A 31 18.37 -0.41 7.96
CA LEU A 31 18.44 -1.20 6.73
C LEU A 31 18.01 -2.66 6.96
N VAL A 32 18.44 -3.26 8.06
CA VAL A 32 18.09 -4.64 8.41
C VAL A 32 16.59 -4.74 8.69
N GLU A 33 16.08 -3.82 9.47
CA GLU A 33 14.66 -3.73 9.82
C GLU A 33 13.79 -3.57 8.58
N GLN A 34 14.06 -2.56 7.75
CA GLN A 34 13.25 -2.28 6.57
C GLN A 34 13.37 -3.38 5.51
N THR A 35 14.58 -3.83 5.19
CA THR A 35 14.77 -4.96 4.27
C THR A 35 14.02 -6.21 4.75
N GLY A 36 14.03 -6.47 6.05
CA GLY A 36 13.26 -7.56 6.66
C GLY A 36 11.76 -7.42 6.45
N ARG A 37 11.20 -6.21 6.62
CA ARG A 37 9.77 -5.91 6.37
C ARG A 37 9.39 -6.17 4.91
N TYR A 38 10.18 -5.66 3.96
CA TYR A 38 9.93 -5.86 2.53
C TYR A 38 10.00 -7.34 2.13
N ILE A 39 11.01 -8.07 2.61
CA ILE A 39 11.15 -9.51 2.34
C ILE A 39 10.00 -10.29 2.97
N GLY A 40 9.62 -9.99 4.22
CA GLY A 40 8.51 -10.62 4.91
C GLY A 40 7.20 -10.46 4.14
N LEU A 41 6.92 -9.24 3.66
CA LEU A 41 5.72 -8.95 2.87
C LEU A 41 5.71 -9.69 1.53
N LEU A 42 6.84 -9.75 0.80
CA LEU A 42 6.94 -10.51 -0.44
C LEU A 42 6.70 -12.01 -0.24
N LYS A 43 7.26 -12.59 0.82
CA LYS A 43 7.02 -14.00 1.18
C LYS A 43 5.55 -14.24 1.51
N ARG A 44 4.95 -13.33 2.28
CA ARG A 44 3.54 -13.44 2.63
C ARG A 44 2.64 -13.33 1.39
N HIS A 45 2.97 -12.46 0.45
CA HIS A 45 2.26 -12.35 -0.82
C HIS A 45 2.39 -13.65 -1.64
N GLU A 46 3.58 -14.23 -1.74
CA GLU A 46 3.82 -15.51 -2.41
C GLU A 46 3.01 -16.64 -1.77
N GLU A 47 2.96 -16.73 -0.44
CA GLU A 47 2.16 -17.71 0.31
C GLU A 47 0.65 -17.59 0.07
N LEU A 48 0.14 -16.37 -0.06
CA LEU A 48 -1.29 -16.12 -0.22
C LEU A 48 -1.78 -16.35 -1.64
N PHE A 49 -0.99 -15.93 -2.62
CA PHE A 49 -1.45 -15.90 -4.01
C PHE A 49 -0.81 -16.97 -4.89
N HIS A 50 0.28 -17.61 -4.46
CA HIS A 50 0.95 -18.74 -5.12
C HIS A 50 1.28 -18.55 -6.61
N GLU A 51 1.20 -17.35 -7.13
CA GLU A 51 1.33 -17.06 -8.55
C GLU A 51 2.63 -16.30 -8.84
N ASN A 52 3.31 -16.67 -9.91
CA ASN A 52 4.52 -15.97 -10.37
C ASN A 52 4.13 -14.71 -11.18
N ARG A 53 3.42 -13.78 -10.53
CA ARG A 53 2.99 -12.52 -11.11
C ARG A 53 3.98 -11.40 -10.80
N GLU A 54 3.92 -10.34 -11.61
CA GLU A 54 4.60 -9.10 -11.29
C GLU A 54 4.01 -8.49 -10.01
N VAL A 55 4.89 -8.13 -9.06
CA VAL A 55 4.51 -7.54 -7.78
C VAL A 55 5.09 -6.15 -7.67
N LEU A 56 4.24 -5.17 -7.39
CA LEU A 56 4.63 -3.82 -7.05
C LEU A 56 4.69 -3.66 -5.53
N MET A 57 5.77 -3.07 -5.03
CA MET A 57 5.89 -2.69 -3.62
C MET A 57 5.54 -1.22 -3.47
N ILE A 58 4.57 -0.91 -2.61
CA ILE A 58 4.08 0.45 -2.39
C ILE A 58 4.25 0.78 -0.92
N SER A 59 4.92 1.90 -0.64
CA SER A 59 5.03 2.49 0.69
C SER A 59 4.21 3.78 0.73
N ALA A 60 3.26 3.84 1.64
CA ALA A 60 2.43 5.02 1.89
C ALA A 60 2.75 5.57 3.28
N PRO A 61 3.49 6.69 3.39
CA PRO A 61 3.89 7.24 4.67
C PRO A 61 2.70 7.80 5.44
N GLY A 62 2.78 7.71 6.76
CA GLY A 62 1.93 8.48 7.63
C GLY A 62 2.26 9.97 7.58
N ARG A 63 1.44 10.78 8.19
CA ARG A 63 1.70 12.22 8.33
C ARG A 63 1.58 12.66 9.78
N THR A 64 2.31 13.70 10.13
CA THR A 64 2.10 14.47 11.34
C THR A 64 1.62 15.86 10.99
N GLU A 65 0.74 16.41 11.78
CA GLU A 65 0.36 17.81 11.70
C GLU A 65 1.29 18.64 12.57
N ILE A 66 1.92 19.64 11.97
CA ILE A 66 2.84 20.56 12.63
C ILE A 66 2.07 21.78 13.16
N GLY A 67 1.05 22.20 12.43
CA GLY A 67 0.19 23.30 12.84
C GLY A 67 -1.02 23.47 11.94
N GLY A 68 -2.08 24.11 12.45
CA GLY A 68 -3.32 24.37 11.70
C GLY A 68 -4.55 23.64 12.22
N ASN A 69 -4.42 22.72 13.17
CA ASN A 69 -5.52 21.99 13.83
C ASN A 69 -6.55 21.39 12.85
N HIS A 70 -6.07 20.79 11.77
CA HIS A 70 -6.91 20.06 10.82
C HIS A 70 -8.08 20.90 10.27
N THR A 71 -7.80 22.17 9.95
CA THR A 71 -8.81 23.16 9.50
C THR A 71 -8.88 23.29 7.96
N ASP A 72 -8.20 22.44 7.22
CA ASP A 72 -8.16 22.42 5.75
C ASP A 72 -9.56 22.30 5.11
N HIS A 73 -10.45 21.51 5.71
CA HIS A 73 -11.84 21.35 5.27
C HIS A 73 -12.69 22.63 5.45
N ASN A 74 -12.25 23.57 6.28
CA ASN A 74 -12.86 24.90 6.51
C ASN A 74 -12.07 26.04 5.85
N ARG A 75 -11.24 25.75 4.81
CA ARG A 75 -10.35 26.72 4.16
C ARG A 75 -9.26 27.26 5.09
N GLY A 76 -8.99 26.61 6.20
CA GLY A 76 -7.85 26.91 7.05
C GLY A 76 -6.52 26.51 6.42
N ARG A 77 -5.42 27.08 6.92
CA ARG A 77 -4.06 26.71 6.51
C ARG A 77 -3.51 25.66 7.45
N VAL A 78 -3.02 24.56 6.87
CA VAL A 78 -2.43 23.44 7.62
C VAL A 78 -1.00 23.23 7.17
N LEU A 79 -0.10 23.02 8.11
CA LEU A 79 1.25 22.54 7.85
C LEU A 79 1.37 21.11 8.34
N ALA A 80 1.62 20.18 7.45
CA ALA A 80 1.82 18.77 7.74
C ALA A 80 3.13 18.27 7.13
N ALA A 81 3.70 17.22 7.72
CA ALA A 81 4.89 16.56 7.21
C ALA A 81 4.67 15.04 7.12
N ALA A 82 5.28 14.40 6.13
CA ALA A 82 5.37 12.95 6.10
C ALA A 82 6.30 12.46 7.22
N ILE A 83 5.99 11.29 7.75
CA ILE A 83 6.81 10.63 8.76
C ILE A 83 7.37 9.31 8.18
N ASN A 84 8.39 8.76 8.82
CA ASN A 84 9.03 7.51 8.42
C ASN A 84 8.32 6.25 8.94
N LEU A 85 7.08 6.38 9.40
CA LEU A 85 6.16 5.27 9.66
C LEU A 85 5.20 5.16 8.47
N ASP A 86 5.15 4.00 7.86
CA ASP A 86 4.40 3.78 6.63
C ASP A 86 3.51 2.53 6.68
N THR A 87 2.53 2.51 5.80
CA THR A 87 1.84 1.29 5.39
C THR A 87 2.53 0.73 4.16
N LEU A 88 3.09 -0.47 4.27
CA LEU A 88 3.75 -1.16 3.19
C LEU A 88 2.80 -2.18 2.56
N SER A 89 2.70 -2.18 1.23
CA SER A 89 1.82 -3.07 0.48
C SER A 89 2.57 -3.76 -0.65
N ALA A 90 2.26 -5.03 -0.90
CA ALA A 90 2.65 -5.78 -2.07
C ALA A 90 1.40 -6.02 -2.93
N VAL A 91 1.43 -5.59 -4.18
CA VAL A 91 0.27 -5.58 -5.06
C VAL A 91 0.60 -6.28 -6.36
N SER A 92 -0.27 -7.19 -6.80
CA SER A 92 -0.21 -7.82 -8.11
C SER A 92 -1.52 -7.63 -8.88
N ALA A 93 -1.42 -7.49 -10.20
CA ALA A 93 -2.60 -7.39 -11.05
C ALA A 93 -3.36 -8.72 -11.10
N ARG A 94 -4.68 -8.65 -11.26
CA ARG A 94 -5.60 -9.78 -11.47
C ARG A 94 -6.26 -9.64 -12.85
N ASP A 95 -6.70 -10.76 -13.39
CA ASP A 95 -7.38 -10.81 -14.69
C ASP A 95 -8.92 -10.79 -14.55
N ASP A 96 -9.42 -10.71 -13.31
CA ASP A 96 -10.84 -10.62 -12.98
C ASP A 96 -11.19 -9.23 -12.40
N MET A 97 -12.47 -8.98 -12.21
CA MET A 97 -12.99 -7.74 -11.63
C MET A 97 -13.08 -7.82 -10.09
N MET A 98 -12.11 -8.46 -9.45
CA MET A 98 -12.07 -8.61 -8.00
C MET A 98 -10.86 -7.89 -7.39
N VAL A 99 -11.07 -7.25 -6.26
CA VAL A 99 -9.99 -6.82 -5.36
C VAL A 99 -9.97 -7.73 -4.15
N GLU A 100 -8.82 -8.29 -3.84
CA GLU A 100 -8.59 -9.09 -2.64
C GLU A 100 -7.51 -8.44 -1.80
N ILE A 101 -7.82 -8.14 -0.55
CA ILE A 101 -6.93 -7.44 0.39
C ILE A 101 -6.71 -8.32 1.61
N HIS A 102 -5.45 -8.57 1.92
CA HIS A 102 -5.00 -9.20 3.16
C HIS A 102 -4.19 -8.21 3.98
N SER A 103 -4.67 -7.89 5.17
CA SER A 103 -3.97 -7.03 6.14
C SER A 103 -3.64 -7.84 7.38
N ASP A 104 -2.43 -7.69 7.90
CA ASP A 104 -2.02 -8.40 9.10
C ASP A 104 -2.94 -8.06 10.28
N GLY A 105 -3.43 -9.09 10.97
CA GLY A 105 -4.34 -8.96 12.10
C GLY A 105 -5.82 -8.73 11.75
N TYR A 106 -6.18 -8.71 10.46
CA TYR A 106 -7.55 -8.48 10.00
C TYR A 106 -8.03 -9.60 9.07
N PRO A 107 -9.34 -9.86 9.00
CA PRO A 107 -9.91 -10.79 8.04
C PRO A 107 -9.65 -10.32 6.60
N ALA A 108 -9.45 -11.29 5.70
CA ALA A 108 -9.33 -10.99 4.27
C ALA A 108 -10.61 -10.34 3.72
N ILE A 109 -10.44 -9.38 2.83
CA ILE A 109 -11.54 -8.62 2.22
C ILE A 109 -11.54 -8.92 0.72
N LYS A 110 -12.72 -9.22 0.18
CA LYS A 110 -12.94 -9.41 -1.26
C LYS A 110 -14.03 -8.45 -1.74
N VAL A 111 -13.72 -7.67 -2.75
CA VAL A 111 -14.63 -6.68 -3.33
C VAL A 111 -14.81 -6.96 -4.81
N ASP A 112 -16.04 -7.24 -5.21
CA ASP A 112 -16.42 -7.36 -6.62
C ASP A 112 -16.57 -5.95 -7.23
N LEU A 113 -15.83 -5.67 -8.28
CA LEU A 113 -15.83 -4.42 -9.03
C LEU A 113 -16.74 -4.44 -10.27
N GLY A 114 -17.49 -5.51 -10.49
CA GLY A 114 -18.46 -5.63 -11.58
C GLY A 114 -19.54 -4.53 -11.51
N SER A 115 -19.83 -4.02 -10.30
CA SER A 115 -20.57 -2.77 -10.08
C SER A 115 -19.84 -1.90 -9.06
N LEU A 116 -19.79 -0.59 -9.35
CA LEU A 116 -19.27 0.44 -8.45
C LEU A 116 -20.38 1.20 -7.71
N ASP A 117 -21.61 0.73 -7.81
CA ASP A 117 -22.75 1.33 -7.12
C ASP A 117 -22.63 1.26 -5.60
N VAL A 118 -23.33 2.17 -4.94
CA VAL A 118 -23.37 2.19 -3.48
C VAL A 118 -24.11 0.96 -2.95
N VAL A 119 -23.44 0.21 -2.09
CA VAL A 119 -24.01 -0.96 -1.42
C VAL A 119 -24.22 -0.63 0.06
N GLU A 120 -25.47 -0.44 0.48
CA GLU A 120 -25.83 -0.02 1.85
C GLU A 120 -25.24 -0.93 2.94
N LYS A 121 -25.14 -2.24 2.70
CA LYS A 121 -24.53 -3.20 3.64
C LYS A 121 -23.03 -3.02 3.86
N GLU A 122 -22.36 -2.29 2.96
CA GLU A 122 -20.93 -1.99 3.01
C GLU A 122 -20.65 -0.66 3.73
N LYS A 123 -21.67 0.14 4.04
CA LYS A 123 -21.52 1.44 4.68
C LYS A 123 -20.72 1.34 5.99
N GLY A 124 -19.69 2.17 6.11
CA GLY A 124 -18.75 2.15 7.23
C GLY A 124 -17.73 1.00 7.24
N LYS A 125 -17.66 0.20 6.16
CA LYS A 125 -16.71 -0.90 6.02
C LYS A 125 -15.66 -0.58 4.95
N THR A 126 -14.54 -1.28 5.00
CA THR A 126 -13.45 -1.18 4.02
C THR A 126 -13.92 -1.46 2.58
N HIS A 127 -14.92 -2.31 2.39
CA HIS A 127 -15.53 -2.58 1.07
C HIS A 127 -16.03 -1.31 0.40
N ALA A 128 -16.79 -0.47 1.13
CA ALA A 128 -17.31 0.80 0.60
C ALA A 128 -16.17 1.77 0.27
N LEU A 129 -15.11 1.81 1.08
CA LEU A 129 -13.95 2.64 0.84
C LEU A 129 -13.25 2.23 -0.46
N VAL A 130 -12.95 0.94 -0.64
CA VAL A 130 -12.28 0.41 -1.85
C VAL A 130 -13.12 0.69 -3.09
N ARG A 131 -14.42 0.38 -3.07
CA ARG A 131 -15.35 0.61 -4.18
C ARG A 131 -15.44 2.10 -4.53
N GLY A 132 -15.55 2.97 -3.54
CA GLY A 132 -15.63 4.41 -3.73
C GLY A 132 -14.35 5.02 -4.31
N GLU A 133 -13.18 4.61 -3.85
CA GLU A 133 -11.90 5.10 -4.37
C GLU A 133 -11.66 4.66 -5.82
N ILE A 134 -11.98 3.41 -6.17
CA ILE A 134 -11.85 2.91 -7.54
C ILE A 134 -12.87 3.62 -8.45
N GLY A 135 -14.12 3.82 -8.01
CA GLY A 135 -15.11 4.59 -8.75
C GLY A 135 -14.67 6.02 -9.03
N ARG A 136 -14.05 6.68 -8.04
CA ARG A 136 -13.50 8.03 -8.20
C ARG A 136 -12.32 8.08 -9.16
N ALA A 137 -11.42 7.10 -9.10
CA ALA A 137 -10.29 7.00 -10.02
C ALA A 137 -10.77 6.82 -11.47
N SER A 138 -11.70 5.89 -11.69
CA SER A 138 -12.29 5.63 -13.02
C SER A 138 -13.03 6.84 -13.62
N CYS A 139 -13.61 7.70 -12.78
CA CYS A 139 -14.22 8.95 -13.25
C CYS A 139 -13.18 10.00 -13.70
N ARG A 140 -12.00 10.03 -13.09
CA ARG A 140 -10.93 10.97 -13.44
C ARG A 140 -10.25 10.67 -14.77
N GLU A 141 -10.19 9.41 -15.16
CA GLU A 141 -9.58 8.99 -16.43
C GLU A 141 -10.48 9.25 -17.66
N ARG A 142 -11.74 9.64 -17.45
CA ARG A 142 -12.72 9.91 -18.52
C ARG A 142 -12.87 11.39 -18.86
N VAL A 143 -12.05 12.28 -18.29
CA VAL A 143 -12.10 13.75 -18.55
C VAL A 143 -10.95 14.18 -19.45
#